data_09f879c010abd4f7eef9b5d396007ba1
#
_entry.id   09f879c010abd4f7eef9b5d396007ba1
#
_cell.length_a   1.000
_cell.length_b   1.000
_cell.length_c   1.000
_cell.angle_alpha   90.00
_cell.angle_beta   90.00
_cell.angle_gamma   90.00
#
_symmetry.space_group_name_H-M   'P 1'
#
loop_
_entity.id
_entity.type
_entity.pdbx_description
1 polymer ?
#
loop_
_entity_poly.entity_id
_entity_poly.type
_entity_poly.pdbx_seq_one_letter_code
_entity_poly.pdbx_strand_id
1 'polypeptide(L)'
;MSYSRKQKRMVSRDPARRPRLPLGLRKRAVPWEHQRSTWRDANPGLIGAALSRAQARPSGNWYVVGASRHLNSTAPWGRTITGREIVVWRDARGTPVAGPGQCPHLGAPLKDSPVRCGTLVCHWHGLALSGAPTAGWEPLPVHDDGVLIWVRLDAVDDAQLPLDAPVLPPRPRLDRSLVSVYTTAGACETEDIVANRLDPWHGAWFHPYSFVDLTVVSAPQRDCADEDDAFVVDVSFKVAGRVVVPVRATFTAPEPRTVVMHITHGEGEGSVVETHATPLGTDAQGRPRTAVVEAVIATSDRPGFRVAQLLRPLAGPLMNHTAGRLWRDDMAYAERRRLLRSTGRFPG
;
A
#
# COMPACT_ATOMS: atom_id res chain seq x y z
N MET A 1 5.72 11.64 -53.69
CA MET A 1 4.66 10.89 -53.01
C MET A 1 4.55 11.40 -51.57
N SER A 2 3.47 12.16 -51.33
CA SER A 2 3.25 12.92 -50.09
C SER A 2 2.57 12.04 -49.04
N TYR A 3 3.20 11.83 -47.90
CA TYR A 3 2.58 11.19 -46.73
C TYR A 3 1.97 12.27 -45.83
N SER A 4 0.65 12.38 -45.90
CA SER A 4 -0.14 13.26 -45.06
C SER A 4 -0.14 12.79 -43.59
N ARG A 5 0.50 13.55 -42.71
CA ARG A 5 0.38 13.43 -41.24
C ARG A 5 -1.02 13.88 -40.80
N LYS A 6 -1.90 12.95 -40.52
CA LYS A 6 -3.10 13.23 -39.70
C LYS A 6 -2.68 13.32 -38.22
N GLN A 7 -2.34 14.52 -37.78
CA GLN A 7 -2.31 14.84 -36.37
C GLN A 7 -3.71 14.68 -35.78
N LYS A 8 -3.93 13.65 -34.97
CA LYS A 8 -5.10 13.57 -34.08
C LYS A 8 -5.01 14.72 -33.09
N ARG A 9 -5.89 15.71 -33.21
CA ARG A 9 -6.13 16.74 -32.22
C ARG A 9 -6.44 16.08 -30.87
N MET A 10 -5.51 16.15 -29.93
CA MET A 10 -5.82 15.97 -28.53
C MET A 10 -6.79 17.08 -28.13
N VAL A 11 -8.01 16.70 -27.82
CA VAL A 11 -9.00 17.61 -27.23
C VAL A 11 -8.49 17.92 -25.83
N SER A 12 -7.83 19.07 -25.69
CA SER A 12 -7.55 19.65 -24.39
C SER A 12 -8.89 19.99 -23.75
N ARG A 13 -9.33 19.18 -22.77
CA ARG A 13 -10.47 19.53 -21.95
C ARG A 13 -10.03 20.65 -21.01
N ASP A 14 -10.67 21.80 -21.15
CA ASP A 14 -10.52 22.98 -20.30
C ASP A 14 -10.67 22.57 -18.81
N PRO A 15 -9.66 22.77 -17.96
CA PRO A 15 -9.73 22.43 -16.55
C PRO A 15 -10.78 23.26 -15.77
N ALA A 16 -11.31 24.34 -16.35
CA ALA A 16 -12.33 25.18 -15.71
C ALA A 16 -13.76 24.59 -15.71
N ARG A 17 -14.04 23.51 -16.42
CA ARG A 17 -15.34 22.85 -16.43
C ARG A 17 -15.31 21.49 -15.75
N ARG A 18 -15.12 21.46 -14.43
CA ARG A 18 -15.45 20.26 -13.65
C ARG A 18 -16.96 20.02 -13.73
N PRO A 19 -17.41 18.80 -14.09
CA PRO A 19 -18.84 18.50 -14.13
C PRO A 19 -19.45 18.78 -12.74
N ARG A 20 -20.66 19.35 -12.71
CA ARG A 20 -21.36 19.69 -11.45
C ARG A 20 -21.57 18.51 -10.52
N LEU A 21 -21.58 17.28 -11.04
CA LEU A 21 -21.63 16.04 -10.28
C LEU A 21 -20.42 15.17 -10.66
N PRO A 22 -19.70 14.58 -9.66
CA PRO A 22 -18.57 13.69 -9.91
C PRO A 22 -18.99 12.34 -10.47
N LEU A 23 -20.28 12.10 -10.56
CA LEU A 23 -20.87 10.81 -10.88
C LEU A 23 -21.14 10.68 -12.37
N GLY A 24 -20.68 9.59 -12.94
CA GLY A 24 -21.07 9.13 -14.27
C GLY A 24 -22.25 8.15 -14.19
N LEU A 25 -23.08 8.12 -15.21
CA LEU A 25 -24.13 7.12 -15.35
C LEU A 25 -23.81 6.24 -16.57
N ARG A 26 -23.55 4.96 -16.36
CA ARG A 26 -23.37 4.01 -17.45
C ARG A 26 -24.68 3.84 -18.23
N LYS A 27 -24.63 3.94 -19.56
CA LYS A 27 -25.81 3.81 -20.42
C LYS A 27 -26.50 2.45 -20.25
N ARG A 28 -25.73 1.37 -20.06
CA ARG A 28 -26.23 0.02 -19.80
C ARG A 28 -25.40 -0.65 -18.70
N ALA A 29 -26.04 -1.50 -17.91
CA ALA A 29 -25.32 -2.47 -17.10
C ALA A 29 -24.81 -3.56 -18.06
N VAL A 30 -23.49 -3.65 -18.19
CA VAL A 30 -22.85 -4.72 -18.97
C VAL A 30 -22.42 -5.80 -17.97
N PRO A 31 -22.87 -7.05 -18.13
CA PRO A 31 -22.35 -8.17 -17.35
C PRO A 31 -20.81 -8.19 -17.44
N TRP A 32 -20.14 -8.55 -16.36
CA TRP A 32 -18.67 -8.49 -16.29
C TRP A 32 -18.01 -9.37 -17.36
N GLU A 33 -18.58 -10.51 -17.69
CA GLU A 33 -18.15 -11.47 -18.72
C GLU A 33 -18.23 -10.92 -20.15
N HIS A 34 -18.97 -9.84 -20.35
CA HIS A 34 -19.06 -9.15 -21.66
C HIS A 34 -18.11 -7.95 -21.76
N GLN A 35 -17.24 -7.74 -20.77
CA GLN A 35 -16.20 -6.72 -20.85
C GLN A 35 -15.15 -7.11 -21.90
N ARG A 36 -14.47 -6.11 -22.45
CA ARG A 36 -13.32 -6.36 -23.32
C ARG A 36 -12.26 -7.15 -22.56
N SER A 37 -11.83 -8.26 -23.10
CA SER A 37 -10.77 -9.08 -22.57
C SER A 37 -9.44 -8.32 -22.55
N THR A 38 -8.69 -8.40 -21.44
CA THR A 38 -7.41 -7.69 -21.20
C THR A 38 -6.19 -8.60 -21.23
N TRP A 39 -6.34 -9.92 -21.35
CA TRP A 39 -5.25 -10.87 -21.22
C TRP A 39 -4.11 -10.70 -22.26
N ARG A 40 -4.42 -10.14 -23.43
CA ARG A 40 -3.39 -9.87 -24.44
C ARG A 40 -2.55 -8.65 -24.11
N ASP A 41 -3.17 -7.68 -23.42
CA ASP A 41 -2.53 -6.43 -23.02
C ASP A 41 -1.77 -6.62 -21.68
N ALA A 42 -2.27 -7.50 -20.80
CA ALA A 42 -1.65 -7.91 -19.54
C ALA A 42 -0.42 -8.81 -19.79
N ASN A 43 0.63 -8.20 -20.31
CA ASN A 43 1.85 -8.91 -20.70
C ASN A 43 2.71 -9.22 -19.48
N PRO A 44 2.93 -10.52 -19.12
CA PRO A 44 3.77 -10.90 -17.99
C PRO A 44 5.18 -10.31 -18.04
N GLY A 45 5.76 -10.17 -19.23
CA GLY A 45 7.08 -9.58 -19.39
C GLY A 45 7.14 -8.08 -19.08
N LEU A 46 6.06 -7.31 -19.30
CA LEU A 46 6.00 -5.90 -18.88
C LEU A 46 5.84 -5.79 -17.36
N ILE A 47 4.95 -6.59 -16.78
CA ILE A 47 4.75 -6.64 -15.31
C ILE A 47 6.05 -7.08 -14.62
N GLY A 48 6.73 -8.11 -15.16
CA GLY A 48 8.00 -8.60 -14.64
C GLY A 48 9.12 -7.55 -14.73
N ALA A 49 9.22 -6.81 -15.83
CA ALA A 49 10.19 -5.74 -15.98
C ALA A 49 9.95 -4.60 -14.98
N ALA A 50 8.69 -4.15 -14.81
CA ALA A 50 8.35 -3.14 -13.82
C ALA A 50 8.65 -3.63 -12.39
N LEU A 51 8.33 -4.89 -12.07
CA LEU A 51 8.70 -5.50 -10.80
C LEU A 51 10.22 -5.49 -10.58
N SER A 52 11.01 -5.89 -11.59
CA SER A 52 12.47 -5.92 -11.49
C SER A 52 13.05 -4.53 -11.23
N ARG A 53 12.53 -3.49 -11.89
CA ARG A 53 12.94 -2.10 -11.62
C ARG A 53 12.57 -1.68 -10.21
N ALA A 54 11.34 -1.99 -9.74
CA ALA A 54 10.92 -1.72 -8.37
C ALA A 54 11.85 -2.39 -7.35
N GLN A 55 12.23 -3.66 -7.57
CA GLN A 55 13.14 -4.41 -6.70
C GLN A 55 14.58 -3.85 -6.69
N ALA A 56 15.01 -3.17 -7.74
CA ALA A 56 16.32 -2.54 -7.83
C ALA A 56 16.39 -1.19 -7.09
N ARG A 57 15.28 -0.60 -6.71
CA ARG A 57 15.23 0.69 -6.00
C ARG A 57 15.65 0.54 -4.55
N PRO A 58 16.25 1.59 -3.94
CA PRO A 58 16.65 1.54 -2.55
C PRO A 58 15.42 1.52 -1.63
N SER A 59 15.39 0.60 -0.67
CA SER A 59 14.38 0.56 0.41
C SER A 59 14.84 1.26 1.67
N GLY A 60 16.15 1.43 1.85
CA GLY A 60 16.76 1.94 3.06
C GLY A 60 16.51 1.08 4.29
N ASN A 61 16.11 -0.19 4.10
CA ASN A 61 15.76 -1.14 5.17
C ASN A 61 14.57 -0.71 6.06
N TRP A 62 13.71 0.18 5.56
CA TRP A 62 12.50 0.61 6.24
C TRP A 62 11.31 -0.31 5.92
N TYR A 63 10.54 -0.66 6.95
CA TYR A 63 9.37 -1.54 6.89
C TYR A 63 8.17 -0.89 7.55
N VAL A 64 7.02 -0.91 6.90
CA VAL A 64 5.74 -0.45 7.48
C VAL A 64 5.24 -1.49 8.46
N VAL A 65 4.91 -1.07 9.70
CA VAL A 65 4.42 -1.95 10.77
C VAL A 65 2.95 -1.76 11.11
N GLY A 66 2.32 -0.70 10.63
CA GLY A 66 0.89 -0.45 10.80
C GLY A 66 0.51 1.02 10.86
N ALA A 67 -0.77 1.30 11.13
CA ALA A 67 -1.31 2.66 11.17
C ALA A 67 -0.85 3.42 12.43
N SER A 68 -0.30 4.62 12.25
CA SER A 68 0.15 5.49 13.35
C SER A 68 -0.92 5.73 14.41
N ARG A 69 -2.17 5.96 13.98
CA ARG A 69 -3.31 6.23 14.89
C ARG A 69 -3.68 5.07 15.80
N HIS A 70 -3.29 3.85 15.48
CA HIS A 70 -3.58 2.67 16.30
C HIS A 70 -2.50 2.40 17.35
N LEU A 71 -1.30 3.00 17.23
CA LEU A 71 -0.26 2.90 18.23
C LEU A 71 -0.59 3.84 19.39
N ASN A 72 -1.09 3.28 20.48
CA ASN A 72 -1.46 4.03 21.68
C ASN A 72 -0.31 4.10 22.70
N SER A 73 -0.51 4.87 23.76
CA SER A 73 0.48 5.10 24.82
C SER A 73 0.39 4.11 26.01
N THR A 74 -0.54 3.16 25.97
CA THR A 74 -0.84 2.28 27.12
C THR A 74 -0.41 0.84 26.90
N ALA A 75 -0.33 0.41 25.65
CA ALA A 75 0.06 -0.95 25.28
C ALA A 75 1.01 -0.93 24.07
N PRO A 76 2.04 -1.77 24.08
CA PRO A 76 2.94 -1.90 22.94
C PRO A 76 2.32 -2.73 21.82
N TRP A 77 2.83 -2.58 20.60
CA TRP A 77 2.63 -3.53 19.53
C TRP A 77 3.77 -4.53 19.45
N GLY A 78 3.45 -5.81 19.47
CA GLY A 78 4.35 -6.83 18.94
C GLY A 78 4.18 -6.96 17.43
N ARG A 79 5.28 -7.00 16.72
CA ARG A 79 5.33 -7.24 15.26
C ARG A 79 6.43 -8.23 14.96
N THR A 80 6.28 -8.93 13.85
CA THR A 80 7.36 -9.75 13.30
C THR A 80 7.71 -9.18 11.93
N ILE A 81 8.99 -8.93 11.69
CA ILE A 81 9.51 -8.49 10.40
C ILE A 81 10.67 -9.42 10.05
N THR A 82 10.62 -10.07 8.89
CA THR A 82 11.65 -11.04 8.43
C THR A 82 11.99 -12.12 9.47
N GLY A 83 10.99 -12.57 10.23
CA GLY A 83 11.17 -13.54 11.32
C GLY A 83 11.71 -12.96 12.64
N ARG A 84 12.02 -11.67 12.71
CA ARG A 84 12.47 -11.00 13.94
C ARG A 84 11.30 -10.39 14.69
N GLU A 85 11.19 -10.71 15.96
CA GLU A 85 10.21 -10.06 16.84
C GLU A 85 10.68 -8.63 17.17
N ILE A 86 9.78 -7.67 16.97
CA ILE A 86 9.96 -6.28 17.36
C ILE A 86 8.81 -5.82 18.25
N VAL A 87 9.08 -4.84 19.08
CA VAL A 87 8.08 -4.14 19.89
C VAL A 87 8.10 -2.66 19.55
N VAL A 88 6.89 -2.06 19.48
CA VAL A 88 6.73 -0.62 19.20
C VAL A 88 5.72 -0.05 20.19
N TRP A 89 6.03 1.11 20.79
CA TRP A 89 5.13 1.83 21.70
C TRP A 89 5.33 3.34 21.58
N ARG A 90 4.51 4.13 22.27
CA ARG A 90 4.73 5.58 22.39
C ARG A 90 5.31 5.93 23.74
N ASP A 91 6.33 6.79 23.73
CA ASP A 91 6.88 7.39 24.95
C ASP A 91 5.89 8.39 25.61
N ALA A 92 6.30 9.02 26.71
CA ALA A 92 5.47 9.99 27.44
C ALA A 92 5.15 11.26 26.62
N ARG A 93 5.92 11.54 25.58
CA ARG A 93 5.71 12.68 24.67
C ARG A 93 4.85 12.29 23.45
N GLY A 94 4.46 11.02 23.34
CA GLY A 94 3.76 10.48 22.18
C GLY A 94 4.66 10.12 21.00
N THR A 95 5.99 10.19 21.17
CA THR A 95 6.97 9.79 20.15
C THR A 95 7.02 8.26 20.05
N PRO A 96 7.02 7.67 18.85
CA PRO A 96 7.17 6.23 18.72
C PRO A 96 8.58 5.79 19.13
N VAL A 97 8.65 4.65 19.77
CA VAL A 97 9.87 3.94 20.15
C VAL A 97 9.75 2.51 19.62
N ALA A 98 10.82 1.98 19.06
CA ALA A 98 10.87 0.59 18.57
C ALA A 98 12.15 -0.10 19.04
N GLY A 99 12.10 -1.42 19.11
CA GLY A 99 13.28 -2.23 19.41
C GLY A 99 12.98 -3.73 19.36
N PRO A 100 13.96 -4.58 19.69
CA PRO A 100 13.78 -6.03 19.79
C PRO A 100 12.58 -6.41 20.65
N GLY A 101 11.76 -7.36 20.19
CA GLY A 101 10.55 -7.80 20.88
C GLY A 101 10.80 -8.70 22.08
N GLN A 102 12.04 -9.13 22.29
CA GLN A 102 12.44 -9.98 23.39
C GLN A 102 13.16 -9.17 24.48
N CYS A 103 12.82 -9.43 25.73
CA CYS A 103 13.51 -8.83 26.87
C CYS A 103 14.97 -9.35 26.95
N PRO A 104 15.97 -8.47 27.04
CA PRO A 104 17.36 -8.87 27.06
C PRO A 104 17.78 -9.68 28.31
N HIS A 105 16.95 -9.64 29.36
CA HIS A 105 17.23 -10.39 30.60
C HIS A 105 17.06 -11.91 30.37
N LEU A 106 15.83 -12.37 30.09
CA LEU A 106 15.51 -13.80 29.94
C LEU A 106 14.52 -14.06 28.78
N GLY A 107 14.47 -13.20 27.78
CA GLY A 107 13.69 -13.43 26.55
C GLY A 107 12.18 -13.28 26.70
N ALA A 108 11.67 -12.62 27.76
CA ALA A 108 10.22 -12.37 27.88
C ALA A 108 9.67 -11.64 26.65
N PRO A 109 8.47 -12.01 26.15
CA PRO A 109 7.84 -11.31 25.02
C PRO A 109 7.38 -9.91 25.46
N LEU A 110 8.07 -8.88 25.00
CA LEU A 110 7.81 -7.49 25.39
C LEU A 110 6.45 -6.97 24.90
N LYS A 111 5.88 -7.60 23.88
CA LYS A 111 4.51 -7.27 23.38
C LYS A 111 3.42 -7.44 24.45
N ASP A 112 3.65 -8.30 25.43
CA ASP A 112 2.71 -8.63 26.51
C ASP A 112 2.98 -7.77 27.77
N SER A 113 3.92 -6.84 27.70
CA SER A 113 4.36 -5.98 28.79
C SER A 113 3.62 -4.64 28.80
N PRO A 114 3.30 -4.05 29.97
CA PRO A 114 2.62 -2.77 30.04
C PRO A 114 3.54 -1.59 29.70
N VAL A 115 2.96 -0.54 29.13
CA VAL A 115 3.59 0.79 29.04
C VAL A 115 3.09 1.65 30.20
N ARG A 116 4.00 2.23 30.97
CA ARG A 116 3.72 3.10 32.13
C ARG A 116 4.47 4.42 31.98
N CYS A 117 3.76 5.53 31.89
CA CYS A 117 4.33 6.85 31.68
C CYS A 117 5.36 6.88 30.52
N GLY A 118 5.03 6.19 29.40
CA GLY A 118 5.90 6.11 28.22
C GLY A 118 7.07 5.12 28.32
N THR A 119 7.20 4.40 29.42
CA THR A 119 8.23 3.37 29.63
C THR A 119 7.60 1.99 29.50
N LEU A 120 8.19 1.13 28.69
CA LEU A 120 7.82 -0.29 28.58
C LEU A 120 8.46 -1.06 29.73
N VAL A 121 7.64 -1.69 30.58
CA VAL A 121 8.12 -2.42 31.76
C VAL A 121 7.91 -3.91 31.55
N CYS A 122 9.01 -4.66 31.42
CA CYS A 122 8.97 -6.10 31.24
C CYS A 122 8.18 -6.77 32.37
N HIS A 123 7.13 -7.51 32.02
CA HIS A 123 6.20 -8.09 33.01
C HIS A 123 6.76 -9.27 33.78
N TRP A 124 7.93 -9.83 33.37
CA TRP A 124 8.54 -10.93 34.13
C TRP A 124 9.32 -10.41 35.34
N HIS A 125 10.21 -9.41 35.18
CA HIS A 125 11.11 -8.98 36.26
C HIS A 125 11.24 -7.45 36.40
N GLY A 126 10.36 -6.67 35.72
CA GLY A 126 10.31 -5.22 35.93
C GLY A 126 11.41 -4.43 35.21
N LEU A 127 12.16 -5.03 34.26
CA LEU A 127 13.13 -4.26 33.48
C LEU A 127 12.41 -3.13 32.73
N ALA A 128 12.83 -1.90 32.92
CA ALA A 128 12.24 -0.71 32.34
C ALA A 128 13.02 -0.28 31.10
N LEU A 129 12.32 -0.14 29.96
CA LEU A 129 12.86 0.26 28.68
C LEU A 129 12.24 1.61 28.29
N SER A 130 13.05 2.67 28.32
CA SER A 130 12.61 4.05 28.02
C SER A 130 12.86 4.49 26.58
N GLY A 131 13.43 3.61 25.74
CA GLY A 131 13.85 3.96 24.37
C GLY A 131 15.34 4.32 24.25
N ALA A 132 16.08 4.29 25.36
CA ALA A 132 17.55 4.36 25.35
C ALA A 132 18.14 2.95 25.43
N PRO A 133 19.39 2.75 24.95
CA PRO A 133 20.13 1.50 25.13
C PRO A 133 20.13 1.06 26.61
N THR A 134 19.69 -0.17 26.88
CA THR A 134 19.51 -0.65 28.25
C THR A 134 19.75 -2.16 28.32
N ALA A 135 20.74 -2.58 29.10
CA ALA A 135 21.06 -4.00 29.39
C ALA A 135 21.21 -4.86 28.12
N GLY A 136 21.77 -4.31 27.03
CA GLY A 136 21.93 -4.98 25.75
C GLY A 136 20.71 -4.90 24.83
N TRP A 137 19.64 -4.25 25.25
CA TRP A 137 18.54 -3.88 24.35
C TRP A 137 18.86 -2.56 23.65
N GLU A 138 18.88 -2.59 22.31
CA GLU A 138 19.18 -1.42 21.48
C GLU A 138 17.92 -0.98 20.74
N PRO A 139 17.53 0.30 20.82
CA PRO A 139 16.39 0.81 20.08
C PRO A 139 16.65 0.75 18.57
N LEU A 140 15.59 0.47 17.82
CA LEU A 140 15.60 0.49 16.36
C LEU A 140 15.15 1.88 15.87
N PRO A 141 15.71 2.38 14.74
CA PRO A 141 15.20 3.57 14.13
C PRO A 141 13.72 3.41 13.78
N VAL A 142 12.92 4.39 14.15
CA VAL A 142 11.47 4.43 13.94
C VAL A 142 11.05 5.76 13.38
N HIS A 143 10.09 5.76 12.46
CA HIS A 143 9.54 6.97 11.84
C HIS A 143 8.01 6.91 11.86
N ASP A 144 7.38 8.01 12.27
CA ASP A 144 5.93 8.22 12.21
C ASP A 144 5.64 9.30 11.17
N ASP A 145 5.06 8.93 10.05
CA ASP A 145 4.72 9.85 8.97
C ASP A 145 3.32 10.48 9.11
N GLY A 146 2.68 10.24 10.27
CA GLY A 146 1.32 10.70 10.58
C GLY A 146 0.21 9.77 10.06
N VAL A 147 0.53 8.81 9.20
CA VAL A 147 -0.38 7.79 8.67
C VAL A 147 0.09 6.41 9.10
N LEU A 148 1.38 6.13 8.92
CA LEU A 148 2.02 4.84 9.14
C LEU A 148 3.19 4.96 10.11
N ILE A 149 3.48 3.86 10.78
CA ILE A 149 4.71 3.67 11.55
C ILE A 149 5.66 2.80 10.72
N TRP A 150 6.89 3.26 10.61
CA TRP A 150 8.00 2.60 9.93
C TRP A 150 9.08 2.23 10.92
N VAL A 151 9.69 1.06 10.75
CA VAL A 151 10.84 0.61 11.54
C VAL A 151 11.95 0.18 10.59
N ARG A 152 13.19 0.60 10.87
CA ARG A 152 14.38 0.21 10.10
C ARG A 152 15.08 -1.00 10.73
N LEU A 153 15.43 -1.97 9.89
CA LEU A 153 16.15 -3.19 10.28
C LEU A 153 17.38 -3.38 9.39
N ASP A 154 18.50 -2.80 9.78
CA ASP A 154 19.72 -2.76 8.94
C ASP A 154 20.41 -4.12 8.75
N ALA A 155 20.20 -5.06 9.66
CA ALA A 155 20.87 -6.38 9.62
C ALA A 155 20.04 -7.47 8.93
N VAL A 156 19.08 -7.12 8.08
CA VAL A 156 18.18 -8.08 7.38
C VAL A 156 18.60 -8.29 5.93
N ASP A 157 19.05 -7.23 5.28
CA ASP A 157 19.45 -7.25 3.88
C ASP A 157 20.75 -6.47 3.72
N ASP A 158 21.87 -7.18 3.71
CA ASP A 158 23.21 -6.59 3.52
C ASP A 158 23.40 -5.99 2.11
N ALA A 159 22.52 -6.31 1.16
CA ALA A 159 22.55 -5.76 -0.19
C ALA A 159 21.97 -4.33 -0.27
N GLN A 160 21.21 -3.91 0.73
CA GLN A 160 20.57 -2.60 0.79
C GLN A 160 21.29 -1.68 1.77
N LEU A 161 21.74 -0.52 1.28
CA LEU A 161 22.28 0.51 2.17
C LEU A 161 21.14 1.15 2.98
N PRO A 162 21.32 1.36 4.30
CA PRO A 162 20.33 2.02 5.12
C PRO A 162 20.16 3.48 4.70
N LEU A 163 18.91 3.96 4.68
CA LEU A 163 18.59 5.38 4.51
C LEU A 163 18.18 5.99 5.85
N ASP A 164 18.47 7.28 6.05
CA ASP A 164 18.13 7.99 7.29
C ASP A 164 16.62 8.11 7.50
N ALA A 165 15.84 8.13 6.42
CA ALA A 165 14.38 8.17 6.45
C ALA A 165 13.78 7.20 5.42
N PRO A 166 12.53 6.75 5.61
CA PRO A 166 11.84 5.93 4.62
C PRO A 166 11.57 6.71 3.34
N VAL A 167 11.45 5.98 2.22
CA VAL A 167 10.99 6.55 0.95
C VAL A 167 9.48 6.77 1.05
N LEU A 168 9.08 8.03 1.28
CA LEU A 168 7.68 8.40 1.44
C LEU A 168 7.06 8.84 0.12
N PRO A 169 5.89 8.29 -0.27
CA PRO A 169 5.15 8.78 -1.42
C PRO A 169 4.63 10.21 -1.20
N PRO A 170 4.50 11.04 -2.24
CA PRO A 170 3.80 12.29 -2.16
C PRO A 170 2.34 12.09 -1.73
N ARG A 171 1.88 12.84 -0.74
CA ARG A 171 0.52 12.76 -0.17
C ARG A 171 -0.18 14.11 -0.18
N PRO A 172 -1.52 14.14 -0.27
CA PRO A 172 -2.28 15.36 0.00
C PRO A 172 -2.17 15.73 1.49
N ARG A 173 -2.52 16.96 1.81
CA ARG A 173 -2.55 17.45 3.20
C ARG A 173 -3.46 16.58 4.06
N LEU A 174 -2.92 15.99 5.13
CA LEU A 174 -3.63 15.03 6.00
C LEU A 174 -4.79 15.70 6.78
N ASP A 175 -4.66 16.98 7.12
CA ASP A 175 -5.71 17.76 7.80
C ASP A 175 -6.95 18.00 6.91
N ARG A 176 -6.79 17.83 5.58
CA ARG A 176 -7.85 17.96 4.57
C ARG A 176 -8.23 16.64 3.91
N SER A 177 -7.79 15.53 4.47
CA SER A 177 -7.99 14.20 3.89
C SER A 177 -8.79 13.29 4.81
N LEU A 178 -9.45 12.31 4.21
CA LEU A 178 -9.93 11.10 4.90
C LEU A 178 -8.83 10.05 4.80
N VAL A 179 -8.38 9.57 5.95
CA VAL A 179 -7.33 8.54 6.03
C VAL A 179 -7.92 7.25 6.57
N SER A 180 -7.70 6.17 5.86
CA SER A 180 -8.02 4.81 6.27
C SER A 180 -6.83 3.90 6.04
N VAL A 181 -6.56 3.01 6.99
CA VAL A 181 -5.49 2.00 6.87
C VAL A 181 -6.10 0.64 7.12
N TYR A 182 -5.93 -0.25 6.16
CA TYR A 182 -6.32 -1.65 6.23
C TYR A 182 -5.08 -2.53 6.30
N THR A 183 -5.15 -3.65 7.03
CA THR A 183 -4.04 -4.60 7.15
C THR A 183 -4.55 -6.02 7.03
N THR A 184 -3.86 -6.82 6.25
CA THR A 184 -4.08 -8.26 6.11
C THR A 184 -2.74 -8.98 5.92
N ALA A 185 -2.73 -10.31 5.90
CA ALA A 185 -1.52 -11.09 5.63
C ALA A 185 -1.85 -12.37 4.88
N GLY A 186 -0.93 -12.82 4.03
CA GLY A 186 -1.07 -14.03 3.24
C GLY A 186 0.21 -14.85 3.14
N ALA A 187 0.10 -16.04 2.51
CA ALA A 187 1.21 -16.97 2.30
C ALA A 187 1.90 -16.69 0.94
N CYS A 188 2.55 -15.52 0.83
CA CYS A 188 3.24 -15.06 -0.37
C CYS A 188 4.51 -14.28 -0.01
N GLU A 189 5.32 -13.98 -0.99
CA GLU A 189 6.47 -13.08 -0.88
C GLU A 189 6.05 -11.64 -1.20
N THR A 190 6.85 -10.66 -0.76
CA THR A 190 6.55 -9.24 -0.97
C THR A 190 6.41 -8.90 -2.46
N GLU A 191 7.25 -9.50 -3.30
CA GLU A 191 7.21 -9.30 -4.75
C GLU A 191 5.90 -9.80 -5.41
N ASP A 192 5.20 -10.78 -4.81
CA ASP A 192 3.91 -11.23 -5.33
C ASP A 192 2.81 -10.19 -5.11
N ILE A 193 2.89 -9.45 -4.01
CA ILE A 193 2.00 -8.30 -3.74
C ILE A 193 2.32 -7.15 -4.69
N VAL A 194 3.60 -6.81 -4.86
CA VAL A 194 4.02 -5.73 -5.75
C VAL A 194 3.64 -6.05 -7.21
N ALA A 195 3.87 -7.29 -7.66
CA ALA A 195 3.49 -7.74 -9.00
C ALA A 195 1.97 -7.66 -9.25
N ASN A 196 1.14 -8.03 -8.25
CA ASN A 196 -0.31 -7.88 -8.33
C ASN A 196 -0.70 -6.41 -8.55
N ARG A 197 -0.09 -5.48 -7.81
CA ARG A 197 -0.40 -4.05 -7.92
C ARG A 197 0.15 -3.41 -9.20
N LEU A 198 1.18 -3.99 -9.82
CA LEU A 198 1.74 -3.58 -11.11
C LEU A 198 1.04 -4.25 -12.31
N ASP A 199 -0.04 -5.00 -12.07
CA ASP A 199 -0.95 -5.54 -13.07
C ASP A 199 -2.30 -4.81 -13.04
N PRO A 200 -2.45 -3.61 -13.61
CA PRO A 200 -3.72 -2.91 -13.58
C PRO A 200 -4.81 -3.58 -14.44
N TRP A 201 -4.45 -4.45 -15.38
CA TRP A 201 -5.39 -5.08 -16.32
C TRP A 201 -6.36 -6.04 -15.65
N HIS A 202 -6.01 -6.63 -14.50
CA HIS A 202 -6.91 -7.55 -13.80
C HIS A 202 -8.08 -6.82 -13.13
N GLY A 203 -7.93 -5.51 -12.83
CA GLY A 203 -8.83 -4.79 -11.93
C GLY A 203 -10.31 -4.90 -12.27
N ALA A 204 -10.73 -4.64 -13.51
CA ALA A 204 -12.14 -4.70 -13.88
C ALA A 204 -12.67 -6.14 -14.05
N TRP A 205 -11.79 -7.11 -14.34
CA TRP A 205 -12.16 -8.51 -14.48
C TRP A 205 -12.23 -9.21 -13.13
N PHE A 206 -11.28 -8.95 -12.26
CA PHE A 206 -11.17 -9.63 -10.97
C PHE A 206 -12.02 -8.97 -9.88
N HIS A 207 -12.22 -7.63 -9.99
CA HIS A 207 -13.02 -6.84 -9.04
C HIS A 207 -14.23 -6.14 -9.70
N PRO A 208 -15.12 -6.83 -10.42
CA PRO A 208 -16.21 -6.22 -11.18
C PRO A 208 -17.25 -5.52 -10.30
N TYR A 209 -17.18 -5.73 -9.00
CA TYR A 209 -18.00 -5.06 -7.99
C TYR A 209 -17.47 -3.68 -7.60
N SER A 210 -16.18 -3.39 -7.87
CA SER A 210 -15.52 -2.12 -7.53
C SER A 210 -15.08 -1.33 -8.76
N PHE A 211 -14.59 -1.99 -9.81
CA PHE A 211 -14.01 -1.36 -10.99
C PHE A 211 -14.75 -1.75 -12.26
N VAL A 212 -14.96 -0.77 -13.12
CA VAL A 212 -15.57 -0.98 -14.44
C VAL A 212 -14.95 0.00 -15.43
N ASP A 213 -15.14 -0.27 -16.73
CA ASP A 213 -14.67 0.58 -17.82
C ASP A 213 -13.16 0.90 -17.72
N LEU A 214 -12.36 -0.11 -17.32
CA LEU A 214 -10.93 0.02 -17.14
C LEU A 214 -10.20 -0.03 -18.48
N THR A 215 -9.30 0.93 -18.70
CA THR A 215 -8.40 0.97 -19.85
C THR A 215 -7.02 1.41 -19.39
N VAL A 216 -5.99 0.61 -19.64
CA VAL A 216 -4.61 1.05 -19.47
C VAL A 216 -4.25 1.96 -20.63
N VAL A 217 -4.05 3.24 -20.34
CA VAL A 217 -3.76 4.31 -21.31
C VAL A 217 -2.30 4.28 -21.72
N SER A 218 -1.42 4.02 -20.76
CA SER A 218 0.03 3.88 -20.94
C SER A 218 0.56 2.86 -19.94
N ALA A 219 1.53 2.09 -20.40
CA ALA A 219 2.32 1.19 -19.58
C ALA A 219 3.81 1.43 -19.85
N PRO A 220 4.69 1.27 -18.84
CA PRO A 220 6.12 1.48 -19.02
C PRO A 220 6.68 0.45 -19.99
N GLN A 221 7.64 0.86 -20.80
CA GLN A 221 8.41 -0.06 -21.64
C GLN A 221 9.36 -0.89 -20.77
N ARG A 222 9.91 -1.98 -21.32
CA ARG A 222 10.83 -2.86 -20.57
C ARG A 222 12.06 -2.10 -20.07
N ASP A 223 12.59 -1.19 -20.87
CA ASP A 223 13.82 -0.43 -20.61
C ASP A 223 13.53 1.07 -20.44
N CYS A 224 12.41 1.42 -19.77
CA CYS A 224 12.05 2.81 -19.54
C CYS A 224 12.95 3.45 -18.47
N ALA A 225 13.09 4.79 -18.53
CA ALA A 225 13.67 5.59 -17.45
C ALA A 225 12.75 5.58 -16.22
N ASP A 226 13.30 5.91 -15.03
CA ASP A 226 12.56 5.90 -13.77
C ASP A 226 11.34 6.86 -13.79
N GLU A 227 11.46 7.99 -14.46
CA GLU A 227 10.39 8.97 -14.62
C GLU A 227 9.22 8.46 -15.46
N ASP A 228 9.47 7.51 -16.36
CA ASP A 228 8.47 6.88 -17.23
C ASP A 228 7.94 5.56 -16.67
N ASP A 229 8.43 5.10 -15.50
CA ASP A 229 8.05 3.83 -14.88
C ASP A 229 6.70 3.94 -14.16
N ALA A 230 5.66 4.18 -14.95
CA ALA A 230 4.32 4.39 -14.47
C ALA A 230 3.27 3.76 -15.38
N PHE A 231 2.27 3.11 -14.78
CA PHE A 231 1.06 2.69 -15.49
C PHE A 231 0.00 3.79 -15.35
N VAL A 232 -0.54 4.25 -16.46
CA VAL A 232 -1.65 5.23 -16.48
C VAL A 232 -2.93 4.53 -16.87
N VAL A 233 -3.95 4.67 -16.04
CA VAL A 233 -5.19 3.91 -16.14
C VAL A 233 -6.40 4.84 -16.08
N ASP A 234 -7.29 4.74 -17.05
CA ASP A 234 -8.65 5.27 -16.95
C ASP A 234 -9.56 4.17 -16.40
N VAL A 235 -10.24 4.45 -15.29
CA VAL A 235 -11.11 3.50 -14.62
C VAL A 235 -12.30 4.20 -13.99
N SER A 236 -13.42 3.50 -13.85
CA SER A 236 -14.58 4.00 -13.11
C SER A 236 -14.77 3.18 -11.84
N PHE A 237 -14.76 3.85 -10.68
CA PHE A 237 -15.17 3.25 -9.42
C PHE A 237 -16.68 3.08 -9.39
N LYS A 238 -17.15 1.88 -9.13
CA LYS A 238 -18.57 1.57 -9.03
C LYS A 238 -19.13 1.96 -7.68
N VAL A 239 -20.12 2.84 -7.65
CA VAL A 239 -20.79 3.29 -6.42
C VAL A 239 -22.02 2.42 -6.13
N ALA A 240 -22.96 2.38 -7.06
CA ALA A 240 -24.17 1.56 -6.97
C ALA A 240 -24.80 1.35 -8.35
N GLY A 241 -25.21 0.15 -8.67
CA GLY A 241 -25.88 -0.14 -9.95
C GLY A 241 -25.09 0.36 -11.14
N ARG A 242 -25.60 1.41 -11.82
CA ARG A 242 -24.97 2.09 -12.96
C ARG A 242 -24.22 3.37 -12.61
N VAL A 243 -24.24 3.77 -11.34
CA VAL A 243 -23.57 5.00 -10.89
C VAL A 243 -22.11 4.71 -10.67
N VAL A 244 -21.25 5.47 -11.32
CA VAL A 244 -19.79 5.31 -11.30
C VAL A 244 -19.08 6.65 -11.10
N VAL A 245 -17.85 6.59 -10.63
CA VAL A 245 -16.93 7.74 -10.51
C VAL A 245 -15.76 7.49 -11.45
N PRO A 246 -15.71 8.13 -12.63
CA PRO A 246 -14.61 8.00 -13.56
C PRO A 246 -13.39 8.80 -13.05
N VAL A 247 -12.23 8.16 -13.08
CA VAL A 247 -10.95 8.77 -12.70
C VAL A 247 -9.85 8.32 -13.66
N ARG A 248 -8.76 9.09 -13.67
CA ARG A 248 -7.46 8.64 -14.17
C ARG A 248 -6.54 8.45 -12.99
N ALA A 249 -5.89 7.30 -12.92
CA ALA A 249 -4.94 6.96 -11.89
C ALA A 249 -3.59 6.58 -12.51
N THR A 250 -2.53 6.87 -11.78
CA THR A 250 -1.15 6.48 -12.12
C THR A 250 -0.64 5.54 -11.04
N PHE A 251 -0.05 4.41 -11.45
CA PHE A 251 0.57 3.45 -10.55
C PHE A 251 2.09 3.52 -10.69
N THR A 252 2.78 3.66 -9.57
CA THR A 252 4.25 3.69 -9.49
C THR A 252 4.73 2.84 -8.32
N ALA A 253 5.97 2.38 -8.36
CA ALA A 253 6.61 1.66 -7.26
C ALA A 253 7.87 2.40 -6.80
N PRO A 254 7.78 3.33 -5.83
CA PRO A 254 8.90 4.18 -5.43
C PRO A 254 10.02 3.42 -4.70
N GLU A 255 9.75 2.24 -4.16
CA GLU A 255 10.70 1.36 -3.48
C GLU A 255 10.25 -0.12 -3.64
N PRO A 256 11.08 -1.11 -3.27
CA PRO A 256 10.82 -2.53 -3.59
C PRO A 256 9.53 -3.13 -3.05
N ARG A 257 8.95 -2.57 -2.00
CA ARG A 257 7.81 -3.13 -1.28
C ARG A 257 6.58 -2.22 -1.27
N THR A 258 6.62 -1.11 -2.00
CA THR A 258 5.53 -0.13 -2.04
C THR A 258 5.06 0.11 -3.46
N VAL A 259 3.74 0.04 -3.67
CA VAL A 259 3.10 0.52 -4.90
C VAL A 259 2.10 1.61 -4.53
N VAL A 260 2.12 2.68 -5.29
CA VAL A 260 1.29 3.87 -5.08
C VAL A 260 0.37 4.05 -6.26
N MET A 261 -0.94 4.11 -6.00
CA MET A 261 -1.93 4.59 -6.94
C MET A 261 -2.24 6.05 -6.62
N HIS A 262 -2.01 6.94 -7.55
CA HIS A 262 -2.31 8.37 -7.43
C HIS A 262 -3.44 8.74 -8.40
N ILE A 263 -4.52 9.33 -7.92
CA ILE A 263 -5.60 9.85 -8.76
C ILE A 263 -5.15 11.18 -9.33
N THR A 264 -4.89 11.21 -10.65
CA THR A 264 -4.34 12.37 -11.36
C THR A 264 -5.41 13.24 -12.01
N HIS A 265 -6.59 12.67 -12.32
CA HIS A 265 -7.73 13.42 -12.87
C HIS A 265 -9.04 12.81 -12.40
N GLY A 266 -10.06 13.64 -12.28
CA GLY A 266 -11.42 13.24 -11.94
C GLY A 266 -11.79 13.58 -10.51
N GLU A 267 -12.76 12.87 -9.95
CA GLU A 267 -13.14 13.07 -8.55
C GLU A 267 -12.09 12.48 -7.63
N GLY A 268 -11.73 13.23 -6.60
CA GLY A 268 -10.68 12.83 -5.67
C GLY A 268 -9.26 13.02 -6.24
N GLU A 269 -9.08 13.89 -7.25
CA GLU A 269 -7.76 14.26 -7.75
C GLU A 269 -6.82 14.66 -6.61
N GLY A 270 -5.61 14.12 -6.60
CA GLY A 270 -4.65 14.24 -5.51
C GLY A 270 -4.77 13.14 -4.44
N SER A 271 -5.83 12.32 -4.45
CA SER A 271 -5.94 11.17 -3.54
C SER A 271 -4.90 10.11 -3.88
N VAL A 272 -4.44 9.41 -2.83
CA VAL A 272 -3.40 8.39 -2.92
C VAL A 272 -3.86 7.11 -2.23
N VAL A 273 -3.57 5.98 -2.84
CA VAL A 273 -3.65 4.65 -2.21
C VAL A 273 -2.26 4.03 -2.24
N GLU A 274 -1.71 3.79 -1.07
CA GLU A 274 -0.40 3.18 -0.89
C GLU A 274 -0.58 1.74 -0.44
N THR A 275 0.08 0.83 -1.13
CA THR A 275 0.15 -0.58 -0.77
C THR A 275 1.57 -0.90 -0.34
N HIS A 276 1.75 -1.31 0.91
CA HIS A 276 3.04 -1.69 1.47
C HIS A 276 3.05 -3.18 1.80
N ALA A 277 4.05 -3.90 1.31
CA ALA A 277 4.27 -5.31 1.57
C ALA A 277 5.40 -5.50 2.60
N THR A 278 5.07 -5.99 3.79
CA THR A 278 6.04 -6.22 4.86
C THR A 278 6.27 -7.71 5.05
N PRO A 279 7.50 -8.23 4.87
CA PRO A 279 7.81 -9.64 5.06
C PRO A 279 7.74 -9.98 6.56
N LEU A 280 6.97 -11.01 6.91
CA LEU A 280 6.81 -11.46 8.30
C LEU A 280 7.78 -12.61 8.68
N GLY A 281 8.44 -13.23 7.70
CA GLY A 281 9.17 -14.47 7.86
C GLY A 281 8.40 -15.65 7.30
N THR A 282 8.52 -16.84 7.89
CA THR A 282 7.85 -18.07 7.45
C THR A 282 6.83 -18.55 8.47
N ASP A 283 5.80 -19.25 8.01
CA ASP A 283 4.88 -19.96 8.87
C ASP A 283 5.45 -21.33 9.32
N ALA A 284 4.68 -22.06 10.14
CA ALA A 284 5.08 -23.38 10.64
C ALA A 284 5.32 -24.43 9.53
N GLN A 285 4.84 -24.18 8.33
CA GLN A 285 5.06 -25.04 7.16
C GLN A 285 6.22 -24.55 6.28
N GLY A 286 7.01 -23.54 6.75
CA GLY A 286 8.11 -22.95 6.00
C GLY A 286 7.68 -22.06 4.83
N ARG A 287 6.40 -21.70 4.72
CA ARG A 287 5.92 -20.83 3.64
C ARG A 287 6.15 -19.36 4.01
N PRO A 288 6.62 -18.52 3.08
CA PRO A 288 6.80 -17.09 3.34
C PRO A 288 5.45 -16.45 3.66
N ARG A 289 5.48 -15.50 4.59
CA ARG A 289 4.33 -14.72 5.03
C ARG A 289 4.60 -13.24 4.80
N THR A 290 3.64 -12.57 4.18
CA THR A 290 3.71 -11.13 3.94
C THR A 290 2.47 -10.45 4.51
N ALA A 291 2.70 -9.38 5.28
CA ALA A 291 1.64 -8.45 5.63
C ALA A 291 1.48 -7.40 4.54
N VAL A 292 0.23 -7.08 4.23
CA VAL A 292 -0.12 -5.93 3.40
C VAL A 292 -0.70 -4.85 4.30
N VAL A 293 -0.13 -3.66 4.22
CA VAL A 293 -0.68 -2.46 4.85
C VAL A 293 -1.09 -1.50 3.74
N GLU A 294 -2.40 -1.32 3.56
CA GLU A 294 -2.94 -0.39 2.57
C GLU A 294 -3.40 0.88 3.25
N ALA A 295 -2.84 2.03 2.84
CA ALA A 295 -3.23 3.34 3.31
C ALA A 295 -3.96 4.10 2.19
N VAL A 296 -5.21 4.47 2.44
CA VAL A 296 -6.01 5.32 1.56
C VAL A 296 -6.04 6.72 2.14
N ILE A 297 -5.50 7.69 1.40
CA ILE A 297 -5.51 9.11 1.75
C ILE A 297 -6.35 9.83 0.68
N ALA A 298 -7.65 9.95 0.96
CA ALA A 298 -8.62 10.53 0.04
C ALA A 298 -8.80 12.01 0.30
N THR A 299 -8.79 12.81 -0.77
CA THR A 299 -9.04 14.25 -0.74
C THR A 299 -10.01 14.66 -1.83
N SER A 300 -10.69 15.79 -1.67
CA SER A 300 -11.51 16.40 -2.72
C SER A 300 -11.70 17.90 -2.42
N ASP A 301 -11.67 18.72 -3.47
CA ASP A 301 -11.94 20.16 -3.37
C ASP A 301 -13.43 20.49 -3.31
N ARG A 302 -14.32 19.47 -3.33
CA ARG A 302 -15.75 19.70 -3.33
C ARG A 302 -16.26 20.11 -1.94
N PRO A 303 -17.21 21.06 -1.87
CA PRO A 303 -17.78 21.49 -0.58
C PRO A 303 -18.37 20.34 0.26
N GLY A 304 -18.95 19.33 -0.40
CA GLY A 304 -19.50 18.13 0.27
C GLY A 304 -18.46 17.23 0.94
N PHE A 305 -17.20 17.33 0.56
CA PHE A 305 -16.14 16.51 1.15
C PHE A 305 -15.88 16.85 2.63
N ARG A 306 -16.10 18.12 3.04
CA ARG A 306 -16.05 18.52 4.46
C ARG A 306 -17.06 17.77 5.31
N VAL A 307 -18.24 17.50 4.76
CA VAL A 307 -19.27 16.69 5.45
C VAL A 307 -18.79 15.24 5.59
N ALA A 308 -18.17 14.67 4.54
CA ALA A 308 -17.58 13.33 4.63
C ALA A 308 -16.45 13.26 5.67
N GLN A 309 -15.66 14.32 5.83
CA GLN A 309 -14.65 14.41 6.88
C GLN A 309 -15.26 14.43 8.30
N LEU A 310 -16.39 15.10 8.50
CA LEU A 310 -17.12 15.07 9.78
C LEU A 310 -17.70 13.67 10.06
N LEU A 311 -18.08 12.94 9.02
CA LEU A 311 -18.55 11.56 9.11
C LEU A 311 -17.42 10.50 9.13
N ARG A 312 -16.20 10.89 9.42
CA ARG A 312 -15.03 10.01 9.56
C ARG A 312 -15.29 8.69 10.31
N PRO A 313 -16.00 8.72 11.47
CA PRO A 313 -16.26 7.48 12.22
C PRO A 313 -17.05 6.43 11.44
N LEU A 314 -17.85 6.85 10.46
CA LEU A 314 -18.63 5.97 9.59
C LEU A 314 -17.89 5.64 8.29
N ALA A 315 -17.18 6.61 7.73
CA ALA A 315 -16.44 6.43 6.47
C ALA A 315 -15.28 5.44 6.61
N GLY A 316 -14.54 5.48 7.72
CA GLY A 316 -13.40 4.60 7.97
C GLY A 316 -13.75 3.10 7.92
N PRO A 317 -14.72 2.62 8.69
CA PRO A 317 -15.18 1.22 8.62
C PRO A 317 -15.65 0.80 7.22
N LEU A 318 -16.34 1.67 6.49
CA LEU A 318 -16.79 1.39 5.12
C LEU A 318 -15.58 1.26 4.16
N MET A 319 -14.62 2.16 4.25
CA MET A 319 -13.38 2.09 3.47
C MET A 319 -12.62 0.80 3.78
N ASN A 320 -12.49 0.43 5.06
CA ASN A 320 -11.85 -0.81 5.47
C ASN A 320 -12.59 -2.06 4.98
N HIS A 321 -13.93 -2.04 4.98
CA HIS A 321 -14.73 -3.14 4.45
C HIS A 321 -14.47 -3.32 2.95
N THR A 322 -14.44 -2.23 2.19
CA THR A 322 -14.15 -2.25 0.75
C THR A 322 -12.74 -2.75 0.47
N ALA A 323 -11.74 -2.22 1.19
CA ALA A 323 -10.35 -2.68 1.10
C ALA A 323 -10.23 -4.17 1.43
N GLY A 324 -10.89 -4.63 2.50
CA GLY A 324 -10.88 -6.03 2.90
C GLY A 324 -11.51 -6.97 1.87
N ARG A 325 -12.50 -6.51 1.11
CA ARG A 325 -13.08 -7.28 0.01
C ARG A 325 -12.11 -7.39 -1.17
N LEU A 326 -11.47 -6.29 -1.56
CA LEU A 326 -10.46 -6.26 -2.63
C LEU A 326 -9.27 -7.15 -2.26
N TRP A 327 -8.74 -6.97 -1.06
CA TRP A 327 -7.56 -7.72 -0.62
C TRP A 327 -7.80 -9.21 -0.40
N ARG A 328 -9.02 -9.66 -0.25
CA ARG A 328 -9.32 -11.11 -0.25
C ARG A 328 -9.03 -11.73 -1.62
N ASP A 329 -9.43 -11.04 -2.68
CA ASP A 329 -9.22 -11.50 -4.04
C ASP A 329 -7.75 -11.32 -4.45
N ASP A 330 -7.15 -10.15 -4.18
CA ASP A 330 -5.75 -9.85 -4.49
C ASP A 330 -4.78 -10.75 -3.73
N MET A 331 -5.10 -11.12 -2.50
CA MET A 331 -4.30 -12.09 -1.75
C MET A 331 -4.33 -13.47 -2.40
N ALA A 332 -5.50 -13.92 -2.88
CA ALA A 332 -5.61 -15.18 -3.61
C ALA A 332 -4.76 -15.16 -4.90
N TYR A 333 -4.71 -14.01 -5.60
CA TYR A 333 -3.81 -13.81 -6.75
C TYR A 333 -2.33 -13.95 -6.33
N ALA A 334 -1.91 -13.23 -5.28
CA ALA A 334 -0.52 -13.23 -4.81
C ALA A 334 -0.08 -14.61 -4.32
N GLU A 335 -0.91 -15.31 -3.54
CA GLU A 335 -0.65 -16.68 -3.07
C GLU A 335 -0.55 -17.66 -4.24
N ARG A 336 -1.41 -17.52 -5.26
CA ARG A 336 -1.36 -18.34 -6.47
C ARG A 336 -0.09 -18.09 -7.27
N ARG A 337 0.29 -16.82 -7.46
CA ARG A 337 1.53 -16.45 -8.14
C ARG A 337 2.73 -17.08 -7.45
N ARG A 338 2.84 -16.91 -6.14
CA ARG A 338 3.91 -17.53 -5.31
C ARG A 338 3.96 -19.05 -5.50
N LEU A 339 2.83 -19.74 -5.41
CA LEU A 339 2.75 -21.18 -5.57
C LEU A 339 3.26 -21.64 -6.95
N LEU A 340 2.88 -20.93 -8.01
CA LEU A 340 3.33 -21.27 -9.37
C LEU A 340 4.81 -21.01 -9.55
N ARG A 341 5.35 -19.90 -9.02
CA ARG A 341 6.79 -19.59 -9.07
C ARG A 341 7.61 -20.64 -8.31
N SER A 342 7.22 -20.95 -7.07
CA SER A 342 7.94 -21.92 -6.23
C SER A 342 7.95 -23.34 -6.78
N THR A 343 7.02 -23.66 -7.68
CA THR A 343 6.94 -24.98 -8.36
C THR A 343 7.46 -24.96 -9.80
N GLY A 344 8.04 -23.82 -10.26
CA GLY A 344 8.53 -23.68 -11.63
C GLY A 344 7.44 -23.72 -12.70
N ARG A 345 6.18 -23.42 -12.32
CA ARG A 345 5.02 -23.47 -13.21
C ARG A 345 4.45 -22.10 -13.57
N PHE A 346 5.10 -21.05 -13.13
CA PHE A 346 4.65 -19.68 -13.45
C PHE A 346 4.86 -19.41 -14.95
N PRO A 347 3.82 -18.98 -15.68
CA PRO A 347 3.86 -18.85 -17.14
C PRO A 347 4.51 -17.57 -17.65
N GLY A 348 5.16 -16.75 -16.80
CA GLY A 348 5.76 -15.45 -17.17
C GLY A 348 7.24 -15.39 -17.02
#